data_8f1022df24519a62fbe53d98b9693772
#
_entry.id   8f1022df24519a62fbe53d98b9693772
#
_cell.length_a   1.000
_cell.length_b   1.000
_cell.length_c   1.000
_cell.angle_alpha   90.00
_cell.angle_beta   90.00
_cell.angle_gamma   90.00
#
_symmetry.space_group_name_H-M   'P 1'
#
loop_
_entity.id
_entity.type
_entity.pdbx_description
1 polymer ?
#
loop_
_entity_poly.entity_id
_entity_poly.type
_entity_poly.pdbx_seq_one_letter_code
_entity_poly.pdbx_strand_id
1 'polypeptide(L)'
;LLSKRRIRELSGFARELGLEVLLEIHDASELKKIHSAVDLVGINNRNLKTFDVHADHSLQLAQRVPDHLMKIAESGIDHPQTAYELLRGGFDGLLIGEAFMKHLRPGKACASFIRQLRSLNQKQNPSSYENQGMRIER
;
A
#
# COMPACT_ATOMS: atom_id res chain seq x y z
N LEU A 1 10.56 7.12 -16.84
CA LEU A 1 10.45 7.55 -15.44
C LEU A 1 10.69 9.06 -15.32
N LEU A 2 9.94 9.75 -14.46
CA LEU A 2 10.09 11.18 -14.26
C LEU A 2 11.41 11.53 -13.58
N SER A 3 12.03 12.65 -13.99
CA SER A 3 13.21 13.19 -13.32
C SER A 3 12.88 13.74 -11.93
N LYS A 4 13.84 13.79 -11.02
CA LYS A 4 13.69 14.36 -9.68
C LYS A 4 13.16 15.81 -9.72
N ARG A 5 13.61 16.61 -10.68
CA ARG A 5 13.14 17.99 -10.90
C ARG A 5 11.65 17.99 -11.24
N ARG A 6 11.23 17.16 -12.21
CA ARG A 6 9.82 17.10 -12.64
C ARG A 6 8.89 16.60 -11.56
N ILE A 7 9.33 15.64 -10.74
CA ILE A 7 8.57 15.18 -9.58
C ILE A 7 8.33 16.34 -8.59
N ARG A 8 9.35 17.13 -8.28
CA ARG A 8 9.21 18.30 -7.40
C ARG A 8 8.26 19.35 -7.96
N GLU A 9 8.34 19.64 -9.24
CA GLU A 9 7.42 20.58 -9.90
C GLU A 9 5.97 20.11 -9.80
N LEU A 10 5.70 18.84 -10.14
CA LEU A 10 4.35 18.28 -10.13
C LEU A 10 3.79 18.16 -8.71
N SER A 11 4.58 17.71 -7.75
CA SER A 11 4.13 17.60 -6.37
C SER A 11 3.89 18.97 -5.72
N GLY A 12 4.71 19.98 -6.05
CA GLY A 12 4.46 21.37 -5.65
C GLY A 12 3.12 21.88 -6.16
N PHE A 13 2.86 21.68 -7.45
CA PHE A 13 1.59 22.07 -8.07
C PHE A 13 0.38 21.31 -7.48
N ALA A 14 0.53 20.00 -7.22
CA ALA A 14 -0.52 19.21 -6.56
C ALA A 14 -0.86 19.78 -5.17
N ARG A 15 0.15 20.16 -4.39
CA ARG A 15 -0.02 20.78 -3.06
C ARG A 15 -0.72 22.14 -3.14
N GLU A 16 -0.40 22.96 -4.13
CA GLU A 16 -1.10 24.25 -4.38
C GLU A 16 -2.59 24.05 -4.65
N LEU A 17 -2.96 22.90 -5.24
CA LEU A 17 -4.35 22.51 -5.47
C LEU A 17 -5.00 21.81 -4.26
N GLY A 18 -4.31 21.68 -3.14
CA GLY A 18 -4.81 20.99 -1.94
C GLY A 18 -4.85 19.47 -2.06
N LEU A 19 -4.10 18.87 -2.99
CA LEU A 19 -4.02 17.42 -3.19
C LEU A 19 -2.91 16.81 -2.34
N GLU A 20 -3.12 15.58 -1.90
CA GLU A 20 -2.08 14.72 -1.36
C GLU A 20 -1.25 14.10 -2.49
N VAL A 21 0.03 13.83 -2.20
CA VAL A 21 0.99 13.32 -3.19
C VAL A 21 1.46 11.93 -2.82
N LEU A 22 1.10 10.95 -3.64
CA LEU A 22 1.68 9.61 -3.59
C LEU A 22 2.82 9.51 -4.62
N LEU A 23 4.02 9.24 -4.14
CA LEU A 23 5.20 8.99 -4.98
C LEU A 23 5.39 7.49 -5.17
N GLU A 24 5.17 7.00 -6.39
CA GLU A 24 5.45 5.62 -6.74
C GLU A 24 6.94 5.40 -7.01
N ILE A 25 7.51 4.34 -6.40
CA ILE A 25 8.88 3.89 -6.59
C ILE A 25 8.92 2.39 -6.89
N HIS A 26 9.96 1.96 -7.61
CA HIS A 26 10.16 0.57 -8.03
C HIS A 26 11.45 -0.05 -7.47
N ASP A 27 12.42 0.78 -7.14
CA ASP A 27 13.73 0.33 -6.64
C ASP A 27 14.36 1.33 -5.67
N ALA A 28 15.42 0.88 -5.01
CA ALA A 28 16.14 1.65 -4.01
C ALA A 28 16.82 2.92 -4.55
N SER A 29 17.13 2.99 -5.83
CA SER A 29 17.74 4.18 -6.46
C SER A 29 16.74 5.34 -6.52
N GLU A 30 15.44 5.05 -6.44
CA GLU A 30 14.35 6.03 -6.49
C GLU A 30 14.03 6.65 -5.14
N LEU A 31 14.48 6.10 -4.01
CA LEU A 31 14.33 6.68 -2.68
C LEU A 31 14.83 8.13 -2.60
N LYS A 32 15.88 8.47 -3.37
CA LYS A 32 16.39 9.86 -3.48
C LYS A 32 15.39 10.85 -4.10
N LYS A 33 14.28 10.39 -4.64
CA LYS A 33 13.19 11.21 -5.19
C LYS A 33 12.21 11.68 -4.11
N ILE A 34 12.21 11.03 -2.95
CA ILE A 34 11.39 11.42 -1.79
C ILE A 34 11.82 12.82 -1.33
N HIS A 35 10.85 13.68 -1.04
CA HIS A 35 11.06 15.04 -0.55
C HIS A 35 9.83 15.54 0.22
N SER A 36 9.89 16.73 0.79
CA SER A 36 8.91 17.27 1.76
C SER A 36 7.47 17.44 1.25
N ALA A 37 7.24 17.42 -0.06
CA ALA A 37 5.88 17.51 -0.62
C ALA A 37 5.24 16.12 -0.87
N VAL A 38 5.91 15.03 -0.52
CA VAL A 38 5.39 13.66 -0.63
C VAL A 38 4.69 13.30 0.67
N ASP A 39 3.46 12.83 0.59
CA ASP A 39 2.65 12.38 1.74
C ASP A 39 2.68 10.86 1.90
N LEU A 40 2.69 10.12 0.78
CA LEU A 40 2.69 8.66 0.75
C LEU A 40 3.74 8.15 -0.26
N VAL A 41 4.31 6.99 0.03
CA VAL A 41 5.19 6.29 -0.91
C VAL A 41 4.53 4.99 -1.36
N GLY A 42 4.24 4.90 -2.65
CA GLY A 42 3.77 3.68 -3.30
C GLY A 42 4.96 2.82 -3.72
N ILE A 43 4.96 1.55 -3.36
CA ILE A 43 5.97 0.58 -3.79
C ILE A 43 5.32 -0.42 -4.72
N ASN A 44 5.74 -0.40 -5.99
CA ASN A 44 5.20 -1.28 -7.00
C ASN A 44 5.83 -2.68 -6.89
N ASN A 45 5.02 -3.70 -6.54
CA ASN A 45 5.47 -5.09 -6.42
C ASN A 45 5.81 -5.73 -7.77
N ARG A 46 5.34 -5.15 -8.88
CA ARG A 46 5.59 -5.68 -10.22
C ARG A 46 6.86 -5.08 -10.80
N ASN A 47 7.79 -5.95 -11.19
CA ASN A 47 8.94 -5.53 -11.97
C ASN A 47 8.46 -5.11 -13.37
N LEU A 48 8.63 -3.84 -13.74
CA LEU A 48 8.18 -3.31 -15.04
C LEU A 48 8.93 -3.88 -16.26
N LYS A 49 10.06 -4.58 -16.03
CA LYS A 49 10.85 -5.21 -17.12
C LYS A 49 10.50 -6.67 -17.33
N THR A 50 10.27 -7.42 -16.25
CA THR A 50 9.99 -8.87 -16.30
C THR A 50 8.53 -9.21 -16.04
N PHE A 51 7.74 -8.25 -15.55
CA PHE A 51 6.35 -8.40 -15.08
C PHE A 51 6.18 -9.38 -13.91
N ASP A 52 7.28 -9.87 -13.33
CA ASP A 52 7.26 -10.71 -12.15
C ASP A 52 6.87 -9.91 -10.90
N VAL A 53 6.19 -10.58 -9.97
CA VAL A 53 5.77 -10.00 -8.69
C VAL A 53 6.67 -10.52 -7.58
N HIS A 54 7.37 -9.62 -6.89
CA HIS A 54 8.31 -9.95 -5.82
C HIS A 54 7.95 -9.23 -4.53
N ALA A 55 7.11 -9.83 -3.70
CA ALA A 55 6.72 -9.29 -2.39
C ALA A 55 7.94 -9.06 -1.47
N ASP A 56 8.91 -9.98 -1.47
CA ASP A 56 10.14 -9.86 -0.65
C ASP A 56 10.95 -8.61 -0.99
N HIS A 57 11.08 -8.28 -2.29
CA HIS A 57 11.77 -7.07 -2.71
C HIS A 57 11.06 -5.81 -2.20
N SER A 58 9.73 -5.79 -2.29
CA SER A 58 8.92 -4.65 -1.82
C SER A 58 8.99 -4.48 -0.31
N LEU A 59 9.01 -5.58 0.46
CA LEU A 59 9.19 -5.55 1.91
C LEU A 59 10.56 -4.97 2.30
N GLN A 60 11.64 -5.38 1.61
CA GLN A 60 12.98 -4.82 1.84
C GLN A 60 13.05 -3.33 1.48
N LEU A 61 12.40 -2.92 0.40
CA LEU A 61 12.35 -1.51 0.00
C LEU A 61 11.54 -0.67 0.99
N ALA A 62 10.42 -1.19 1.51
CA ALA A 62 9.58 -0.52 2.49
C ALA A 62 10.34 -0.17 3.78
N GLN A 63 11.26 -1.02 4.23
CA GLN A 63 12.11 -0.77 5.40
C GLN A 63 13.08 0.42 5.22
N ARG A 64 13.29 0.88 3.99
CA ARG A 64 14.18 1.99 3.66
C ARG A 64 13.44 3.31 3.42
N VAL A 65 12.12 3.28 3.38
CA VAL A 65 11.27 4.47 3.33
C VAL A 65 11.25 5.12 4.71
N PRO A 66 11.37 6.46 4.82
CA PRO A 66 11.30 7.15 6.10
C PRO A 66 10.01 6.83 6.88
N ASP A 67 10.12 6.59 8.19
CA ASP A 67 9.01 6.11 9.05
C ASP A 67 7.83 7.08 9.17
N HIS A 68 8.05 8.37 8.92
CA HIS A 68 6.99 9.38 8.95
C HIS A 68 6.10 9.38 7.69
N LEU A 69 6.46 8.60 6.65
CA LEU A 69 5.67 8.48 5.41
C LEU A 69 4.88 7.17 5.41
N MET A 70 3.62 7.26 5.00
CA MET A 70 2.79 6.08 4.78
C MET A 70 3.28 5.28 3.57
N LYS A 71 3.35 3.96 3.73
CA LYS A 71 3.85 3.01 2.73
C LYS A 71 2.68 2.25 2.13
N ILE A 72 2.50 2.37 0.83
CA ILE A 72 1.40 1.74 0.08
C ILE A 72 1.99 0.66 -0.82
N ALA A 73 1.54 -0.58 -0.68
CA ALA A 73 1.92 -1.64 -1.62
C ALA A 73 1.00 -1.62 -2.84
N GLU A 74 1.58 -1.70 -4.02
CA GLU A 74 0.88 -1.58 -5.30
C GLU A 74 1.20 -2.75 -6.23
N SER A 75 0.23 -3.12 -7.06
CA SER A 75 0.33 -4.17 -8.08
C SER A 75 0.55 -5.60 -7.55
N GLY A 76 0.05 -6.60 -8.28
CA GLY A 76 0.25 -8.02 -7.99
C GLY A 76 -0.41 -8.52 -6.70
N ILE A 77 -1.38 -7.77 -6.15
CA ILE A 77 -2.08 -8.12 -4.92
C ILE A 77 -3.46 -8.66 -5.32
N ASP A 78 -3.55 -9.94 -5.60
CA ASP A 78 -4.77 -10.61 -6.06
C ASP A 78 -5.35 -11.62 -5.05
N HIS A 79 -4.59 -11.95 -4.00
CA HIS A 79 -5.00 -12.84 -2.93
C HIS A 79 -4.97 -12.16 -1.55
N PRO A 80 -5.98 -12.42 -0.68
CA PRO A 80 -6.00 -11.88 0.69
C PRO A 80 -4.80 -12.26 1.53
N GLN A 81 -4.18 -13.44 1.28
CA GLN A 81 -2.97 -13.88 1.98
C GLN A 81 -1.78 -12.95 1.67
N THR A 82 -1.54 -12.63 0.40
CA THR A 82 -0.49 -11.68 -0.01
C THR A 82 -0.71 -10.30 0.60
N ALA A 83 -1.96 -9.82 0.59
CA ALA A 83 -2.34 -8.57 1.24
C ALA A 83 -2.02 -8.57 2.74
N TYR A 84 -2.32 -9.67 3.43
CA TYR A 84 -2.02 -9.86 4.85
C TYR A 84 -0.51 -9.82 5.13
N GLU A 85 0.29 -10.52 4.33
CA GLU A 85 1.75 -10.57 4.47
C GLU A 85 2.39 -9.19 4.28
N LEU A 86 1.95 -8.42 3.27
CA LEU A 86 2.43 -7.06 3.03
C LEU A 86 2.11 -6.13 4.21
N LEU A 87 0.87 -6.14 4.71
CA LEU A 87 0.48 -5.33 5.87
C LEU A 87 1.28 -5.71 7.12
N ARG A 88 1.48 -7.02 7.37
CA ARG A 88 2.33 -7.50 8.48
C ARG A 88 3.80 -7.14 8.31
N GLY A 89 4.25 -7.01 7.08
CA GLY A 89 5.62 -6.64 6.72
C GLY A 89 5.92 -5.13 6.80
N GLY A 90 4.93 -4.30 7.21
CA GLY A 90 5.14 -2.88 7.48
C GLY A 90 4.59 -1.93 6.42
N PHE A 91 3.70 -2.40 5.56
CA PHE A 91 2.89 -1.51 4.74
C PHE A 91 1.67 -0.99 5.51
N ASP A 92 1.32 0.28 5.32
CA ASP A 92 0.18 0.94 5.96
C ASP A 92 -1.10 0.79 5.15
N GLY A 93 -0.97 0.53 3.84
CA GLY A 93 -2.10 0.39 2.93
C GLY A 93 -1.77 -0.37 1.65
N LEU A 94 -2.82 -0.66 0.87
CA LEU A 94 -2.75 -1.43 -0.37
C LEU A 94 -3.53 -0.70 -1.47
N LEU A 95 -2.95 -0.57 -2.66
CA LEU A 95 -3.61 -0.08 -3.86
C LEU A 95 -3.93 -1.27 -4.77
N ILE A 96 -5.22 -1.64 -4.85
CA ILE A 96 -5.68 -2.80 -5.57
C ILE A 96 -6.78 -2.40 -6.55
N GLY A 97 -6.53 -2.56 -7.84
CA GLY A 97 -7.51 -2.30 -8.91
C GLY A 97 -7.82 -3.55 -9.73
N GLU A 98 -6.79 -4.12 -10.37
CA GLU A 98 -6.93 -5.23 -11.32
C GLU A 98 -7.67 -6.42 -10.73
N ALA A 99 -7.34 -6.83 -9.49
CA ALA A 99 -7.96 -7.97 -8.81
C ALA A 99 -9.49 -7.85 -8.70
N PHE A 100 -10.01 -6.62 -8.59
CA PHE A 100 -11.45 -6.38 -8.48
C PHE A 100 -12.09 -6.09 -9.83
N MET A 101 -11.44 -5.28 -10.66
CA MET A 101 -12.02 -4.79 -11.91
C MET A 101 -12.19 -5.86 -13.00
N LYS A 102 -11.45 -6.98 -12.88
CA LYS A 102 -11.64 -8.16 -13.76
C LYS A 102 -12.95 -8.92 -13.52
N HIS A 103 -13.67 -8.64 -12.45
CA HIS A 103 -14.94 -9.31 -12.12
C HIS A 103 -16.15 -8.53 -12.65
N LEU A 104 -17.22 -9.23 -12.99
CA LEU A 104 -18.51 -8.63 -13.40
C LEU A 104 -19.13 -7.73 -12.30
N ARG A 105 -18.78 -7.97 -11.03
CA ARG A 105 -19.26 -7.22 -9.87
C ARG A 105 -18.09 -6.82 -8.98
N PRO A 106 -17.29 -5.79 -9.35
CA PRO A 106 -16.07 -5.38 -8.64
C PRO A 106 -16.27 -5.12 -7.14
N GLY A 107 -17.38 -4.46 -6.77
CA GLY A 107 -17.71 -4.18 -5.37
C GLY A 107 -17.94 -5.44 -4.53
N LYS A 108 -18.54 -6.51 -5.11
CA LYS A 108 -18.70 -7.80 -4.42
C LYS A 108 -17.35 -8.51 -4.26
N ALA A 109 -16.49 -8.46 -5.28
CA ALA A 109 -15.15 -9.02 -5.22
C ALA A 109 -14.33 -8.33 -4.13
N CYS A 110 -14.33 -7.01 -4.09
CA CYS A 110 -13.67 -6.21 -3.04
C CYS A 110 -14.20 -6.55 -1.64
N ALA A 111 -15.52 -6.58 -1.44
CA ALA A 111 -16.13 -6.93 -0.16
C ALA A 111 -15.76 -8.36 0.29
N SER A 112 -15.70 -9.32 -0.63
CA SER A 112 -15.24 -10.69 -0.33
C SER A 112 -13.78 -10.72 0.09
N PHE A 113 -12.92 -10.02 -0.63
CA PHE A 113 -11.50 -9.89 -0.33
C PHE A 113 -11.27 -9.32 1.08
N ILE A 114 -11.94 -8.23 1.42
CA ILE A 114 -11.84 -7.59 2.74
C ILE A 114 -12.29 -8.55 3.86
N ARG A 115 -13.38 -9.30 3.68
CA ARG A 115 -13.84 -10.29 4.68
C ARG A 115 -12.77 -11.37 4.93
N GLN A 116 -12.17 -11.90 3.86
CA GLN A 116 -11.13 -12.93 3.97
C GLN A 116 -9.88 -12.37 4.65
N LEU A 117 -9.45 -11.15 4.29
CA LEU A 117 -8.30 -10.47 4.91
C LEU A 117 -8.52 -10.27 6.42
N ARG A 118 -9.72 -9.82 6.83
CA ARG A 118 -10.10 -9.67 8.24
C ARG A 118 -10.06 -11.01 8.99
N SER A 119 -10.53 -12.09 8.37
CA SER A 119 -10.47 -13.44 8.97
C SER A 119 -9.03 -13.91 9.21
N LEU A 120 -8.11 -13.62 8.29
CA LEU A 120 -6.69 -13.94 8.47
C LEU A 120 -6.10 -13.18 9.66
N ASN A 121 -6.40 -11.89 9.77
CA ASN A 121 -5.92 -11.07 10.89
C ASN A 121 -6.44 -11.57 12.25
N GLN A 122 -7.70 -11.97 12.34
CA GLN A 122 -8.29 -12.53 13.57
C GLN A 122 -7.67 -13.87 13.99
N LYS A 123 -7.42 -14.78 13.05
CA LYS A 123 -6.84 -16.10 13.34
C LYS A 123 -5.42 -16.03 13.88
N GLN A 124 -4.65 -15.03 13.49
CA GLN A 124 -3.24 -14.90 13.88
C GLN A 124 -2.98 -13.89 15.02
N ASN A 125 -4.00 -13.10 15.41
CA ASN A 125 -3.97 -12.18 16.54
C ASN A 125 -5.24 -12.32 17.41
N PRO A 126 -5.45 -13.43 18.13
CA PRO A 126 -6.67 -13.62 18.91
C PRO A 126 -6.81 -12.65 20.11
N SER A 127 -5.71 -12.09 20.62
CA SER A 127 -5.71 -11.24 21.83
C SER A 127 -6.05 -9.76 21.61
N SER A 128 -6.15 -9.27 20.39
CA SER A 128 -6.39 -7.83 20.13
C SER A 128 -7.87 -7.41 20.17
N TYR A 129 -8.81 -8.36 20.27
CA TYR A 129 -10.25 -8.09 20.26
C TYR A 129 -10.94 -8.28 21.62
N GLU A 130 -10.30 -8.90 22.61
CA GLU A 130 -10.87 -9.02 23.96
C GLU A 130 -10.90 -7.70 24.74
N ASN A 131 -10.12 -6.68 24.35
CA ASN A 131 -10.06 -5.39 25.04
C ASN A 131 -10.96 -4.28 24.46
N GLN A 132 -11.72 -4.53 23.40
CA GLN A 132 -12.68 -3.54 22.83
C GLN A 132 -14.16 -3.86 23.09
N GLY A 133 -14.43 -4.93 23.82
CA GLY A 133 -15.76 -5.33 24.21
C GLY A 133 -16.08 -5.01 25.66
N MET A 134 -16.17 -3.73 26.06
CA MET A 134 -17.02 -3.32 27.20
C MET A 134 -16.94 -1.80 27.44
N ARG A 135 -17.80 -1.06 26.75
CA ARG A 135 -18.45 0.16 27.26
C ARG A 135 -19.67 0.47 26.42
N ILE A 136 -20.75 -0.23 26.72
CA ILE A 136 -22.10 0.30 26.47
C ILE A 136 -22.53 0.86 27.83
N GLU A 137 -22.35 2.15 28.04
CA GLU A 137 -23.05 2.85 29.11
C GLU A 137 -24.44 3.22 28.61
N ARG A 138 -25.42 2.92 29.44
CA ARG A 138 -26.86 3.12 29.28
C ARG A 138 -27.26 4.59 29.26
#